data_a8028cdc84e81a7a48cf3bf60cdb9ada
#
_entry.id   a8028cdc84e81a7a48cf3bf60cdb9ada
#
_cell.length_a   1.000
_cell.length_b   1.000
_cell.length_c   1.000
_cell.angle_alpha   90.00
_cell.angle_beta   90.00
_cell.angle_gamma   90.00
#
_symmetry.space_group_name_H-M   'P 1'
#
loop_
_entity.id
_entity.type
_entity.pdbx_description
1 polymer ?
#
loop_
_entity_poly.entity_id
_entity_poly.type
_entity_poly.pdbx_seq_one_letter_code
_entity_poly.pdbx_strand_id
1 'polypeptide(L)'
;DCLLSRGLGDVYKRQLHQSEVKLAALELGLPVLQPEKLKAPEFVEAMQALKPDLGIVIAFRMLPEVIWAMPRLGTFNLHASLLPQYRGAAPINWAVINGETETGVTTFLLNHEIDKGAIIAQVRVPILPEDNVGTMYDKLMHTGTALVTKTVDRIAAGDIQPMEQTGIDESRLHPAPKI
;
A
#
# COMPACT_ATOMS: atom_id res chain seq x y z
N ASP A 1 -9.31 -15.26 -2.27
CA ASP A 1 -8.14 -14.40 -1.99
C ASP A 1 -7.07 -14.63 -3.06
N CYS A 2 -6.58 -13.55 -3.65
CA CYS A 2 -5.53 -13.59 -4.69
C CYS A 2 -4.51 -12.49 -4.41
N LEU A 3 -3.23 -12.82 -4.45
CA LEU A 3 -2.14 -11.88 -4.25
C LEU A 3 -1.43 -11.54 -5.57
N LEU A 4 -1.28 -10.24 -5.83
CA LEU A 4 -0.42 -9.72 -6.88
C LEU A 4 0.96 -9.45 -6.30
N SER A 5 1.97 -10.20 -6.73
CA SER A 5 3.35 -10.00 -6.31
C SER A 5 4.19 -9.38 -7.43
N ARG A 6 5.14 -8.51 -7.10
CA ARG A 6 6.19 -8.11 -8.04
C ARG A 6 7.00 -9.33 -8.44
N GLY A 7 7.00 -9.69 -9.72
CA GLY A 7 7.78 -10.81 -10.27
C GLY A 7 9.28 -10.54 -10.42
N LEU A 8 9.84 -9.56 -9.71
CA LEU A 8 11.26 -9.24 -9.75
C LEU A 8 11.93 -9.75 -8.48
N GLY A 9 12.34 -11.02 -8.51
CA GLY A 9 13.41 -11.47 -7.65
C GLY A 9 14.68 -10.71 -8.02
N ASP A 10 15.37 -10.15 -7.02
CA ASP A 10 16.70 -9.60 -7.22
C ASP A 10 17.64 -10.71 -7.72
N VAL A 11 18.17 -10.52 -8.92
CA VAL A 11 19.15 -11.44 -9.52
C VAL A 11 20.53 -11.14 -8.91
N TYR A 12 20.70 -11.50 -7.65
CA TYR A 12 22.01 -11.61 -7.08
C TYR A 12 22.40 -13.10 -7.03
N LYS A 13 23.40 -13.48 -7.81
CA LYS A 13 23.98 -14.85 -7.89
C LYS A 13 23.06 -15.95 -8.44
N ARG A 14 22.27 -15.71 -9.52
CA ARG A 14 21.44 -16.77 -10.16
C ARG A 14 20.44 -17.50 -9.27
N GLN A 15 20.11 -17.00 -8.09
CA GLN A 15 19.00 -17.48 -7.28
C GLN A 15 17.82 -16.53 -7.43
N LEU A 16 16.69 -17.07 -7.89
CA LEU A 16 15.41 -16.35 -7.88
C LEU A 16 14.93 -16.26 -6.44
N HIS A 17 15.16 -15.12 -5.80
CA HIS A 17 14.56 -14.83 -4.49
C HIS A 17 13.07 -14.54 -4.67
N GLN A 18 12.23 -15.35 -4.02
CA GLN A 18 10.79 -15.08 -3.95
C GLN A 18 10.52 -14.12 -2.78
N SER A 19 9.56 -13.19 -2.96
CA SER A 19 9.17 -12.31 -1.85
C SER A 19 8.47 -13.10 -0.74
N GLU A 20 8.61 -12.65 0.51
CA GLU A 20 7.95 -13.26 1.69
C GLU A 20 6.42 -13.35 1.49
N VAL A 21 5.81 -12.33 0.88
CA VAL A 21 4.38 -12.31 0.56
C VAL A 21 4.00 -13.45 -0.39
N LYS A 22 4.85 -13.74 -1.38
CA LYS A 22 4.60 -14.86 -2.30
C LYS A 22 4.76 -16.21 -1.58
N LEU A 23 5.78 -16.35 -0.74
CA LEU A 23 6.00 -17.59 0.04
C LEU A 23 4.81 -17.87 0.95
N ALA A 24 4.36 -16.85 1.70
CA ALA A 24 3.19 -16.97 2.56
C ALA A 24 1.91 -17.33 1.78
N ALA A 25 1.71 -16.71 0.60
CA ALA A 25 0.57 -17.05 -0.25
C ALA A 25 0.58 -18.51 -0.71
N LEU A 26 1.75 -19.03 -1.10
CA LEU A 26 1.90 -20.43 -1.51
C LEU A 26 1.66 -21.38 -0.35
N GLU A 27 2.17 -21.10 0.85
CA GLU A 27 1.94 -21.87 2.06
C GLU A 27 0.45 -21.93 2.44
N LEU A 28 -0.28 -20.82 2.23
CA LEU A 28 -1.72 -20.72 2.49
C LEU A 28 -2.58 -21.26 1.34
N GLY A 29 -1.97 -21.76 0.26
CA GLY A 29 -2.69 -22.25 -0.91
C GLY A 29 -3.45 -21.18 -1.68
N LEU A 30 -3.05 -19.90 -1.55
CA LEU A 30 -3.68 -18.79 -2.25
C LEU A 30 -3.18 -18.69 -3.70
N PRO A 31 -4.05 -18.38 -4.68
CA PRO A 31 -3.63 -18.14 -6.05
C PRO A 31 -2.70 -16.93 -6.14
N VAL A 32 -1.58 -17.10 -6.84
CA VAL A 32 -0.58 -16.03 -7.07
C VAL A 32 -0.53 -15.72 -8.55
N LEU A 33 -0.84 -14.47 -8.92
CA LEU A 33 -0.73 -13.96 -10.28
C LEU A 33 0.46 -13.00 -10.38
N GLN A 34 1.34 -13.22 -11.37
CA GLN A 34 2.56 -12.42 -11.57
C GLN A 34 2.66 -11.95 -13.04
N PRO A 35 1.77 -11.06 -13.49
CA PRO A 35 1.78 -10.61 -14.87
C PRO A 35 2.94 -9.66 -15.13
N GLU A 36 3.60 -9.79 -16.29
CA GLU A 36 4.59 -8.79 -16.76
C GLU A 36 3.90 -7.46 -17.06
N LYS A 37 2.73 -7.51 -17.69
CA LYS A 37 1.91 -6.36 -18.08
C LYS A 37 0.57 -6.39 -17.37
N LEU A 38 0.33 -5.41 -16.49
CA LEU A 38 -0.93 -5.31 -15.73
C LEU A 38 -2.17 -5.01 -16.57
N LYS A 39 -1.99 -4.56 -17.83
CA LYS A 39 -3.08 -4.29 -18.78
C LYS A 39 -3.28 -5.42 -19.80
N ALA A 40 -2.54 -6.52 -19.68
CA ALA A 40 -2.70 -7.66 -20.59
C ALA A 40 -4.12 -8.23 -20.46
N PRO A 41 -4.82 -8.48 -21.58
CA PRO A 41 -6.21 -8.96 -21.55
C PRO A 41 -6.39 -10.23 -20.73
N GLU A 42 -5.48 -11.19 -20.88
CA GLU A 42 -5.49 -12.46 -20.14
C GLU A 42 -5.37 -12.28 -18.62
N PHE A 43 -4.65 -11.25 -18.19
CA PHE A 43 -4.55 -10.91 -16.77
C PHE A 43 -5.82 -10.23 -16.27
N VAL A 44 -6.37 -9.30 -17.05
CA VAL A 44 -7.64 -8.62 -16.70
C VAL A 44 -8.78 -9.64 -16.60
N GLU A 45 -8.86 -10.58 -17.54
CA GLU A 45 -9.85 -11.66 -17.54
C GLU A 45 -9.69 -12.58 -16.31
N ALA A 46 -8.44 -12.96 -15.98
CA ALA A 46 -8.16 -13.75 -14.78
C ALA A 46 -8.58 -13.04 -13.49
N MET A 47 -8.32 -11.73 -13.38
CA MET A 47 -8.77 -10.92 -12.26
C MET A 47 -10.30 -10.81 -12.19
N GLN A 48 -10.97 -10.61 -13.32
CA GLN A 48 -12.43 -10.56 -13.39
C GLN A 48 -13.08 -11.90 -12.99
N ALA A 49 -12.48 -13.02 -13.37
CA ALA A 49 -12.95 -14.35 -13.00
C ALA A 49 -12.93 -14.59 -11.48
N LEU A 50 -12.02 -13.94 -10.75
CA LEU A 50 -11.93 -14.00 -9.29
C LEU A 50 -13.07 -13.23 -8.59
N LYS A 51 -13.76 -12.31 -9.30
CA LYS A 51 -14.84 -11.46 -8.76
C LYS A 51 -14.46 -10.83 -7.41
N PRO A 52 -13.36 -10.06 -7.34
CA PRO A 52 -12.88 -9.52 -6.07
C PRO A 52 -13.90 -8.55 -5.47
N ASP A 53 -14.20 -8.70 -4.19
CA ASP A 53 -15.05 -7.75 -3.45
C ASP A 53 -14.26 -6.52 -3.01
N LEU A 54 -13.01 -6.68 -2.63
CA LEU A 54 -12.14 -5.63 -2.09
C LEU A 54 -10.72 -5.79 -2.63
N GLY A 55 -10.10 -4.70 -3.05
CA GLY A 55 -8.69 -4.63 -3.40
C GLY A 55 -7.85 -4.06 -2.26
N ILE A 56 -6.68 -4.66 -2.01
CA ILE A 56 -5.70 -4.15 -1.06
C ILE A 56 -4.37 -3.99 -1.78
N VAL A 57 -3.80 -2.79 -1.73
CA VAL A 57 -2.51 -2.47 -2.36
C VAL A 57 -1.50 -2.13 -1.27
N ILE A 58 -0.34 -2.77 -1.33
CA ILE A 58 0.77 -2.52 -0.41
C ILE A 58 2.07 -2.48 -1.23
N ALA A 59 2.79 -1.36 -1.16
CA ALA A 59 4.09 -1.16 -1.79
C ALA A 59 4.13 -1.60 -3.28
N PHE A 60 3.11 -1.27 -4.03
CA PHE A 60 2.98 -1.66 -5.43
C PHE A 60 3.26 -0.49 -6.37
N ARG A 61 3.71 -0.81 -7.61
CA ARG A 61 3.77 0.18 -8.69
C ARG A 61 2.36 0.65 -9.05
N MET A 62 2.23 1.77 -9.77
CA MET A 62 0.94 2.30 -10.21
C MET A 62 0.08 1.21 -10.84
N LEU A 63 -1.06 0.93 -10.21
CA LEU A 63 -2.03 -0.06 -10.67
C LEU A 63 -2.96 0.60 -11.70
N PRO A 64 -3.19 0.00 -12.88
CA PRO A 64 -4.10 0.57 -13.86
C PRO A 64 -5.56 0.56 -13.36
N GLU A 65 -6.33 1.55 -13.80
CA GLU A 65 -7.73 1.72 -13.39
C GLU A 65 -8.57 0.47 -13.61
N VAL A 66 -8.42 -0.20 -14.76
CA VAL A 66 -9.13 -1.45 -15.08
C VAL A 66 -8.96 -2.54 -14.01
N ILE A 67 -7.93 -2.46 -13.18
CA ILE A 67 -7.68 -3.39 -12.07
C ILE A 67 -8.17 -2.83 -10.74
N TRP A 68 -7.77 -1.59 -10.37
CA TRP A 68 -8.14 -1.06 -9.05
C TRP A 68 -9.61 -0.66 -8.94
N ALA A 69 -10.29 -0.35 -10.05
CA ALA A 69 -11.72 -0.05 -10.07
C ALA A 69 -12.61 -1.30 -10.16
N MET A 70 -12.02 -2.50 -10.31
CA MET A 70 -12.77 -3.75 -10.48
C MET A 70 -13.49 -4.22 -9.20
N PRO A 71 -12.88 -4.15 -8.00
CA PRO A 71 -13.51 -4.65 -6.78
C PRO A 71 -14.75 -3.84 -6.41
N ARG A 72 -15.84 -4.53 -6.05
CA ARG A 72 -17.14 -3.92 -5.74
C ARG A 72 -17.11 -2.94 -4.56
N LEU A 73 -16.29 -3.19 -3.56
CA LEU A 73 -16.09 -2.34 -2.38
C LEU A 73 -14.93 -1.36 -2.55
N GLY A 74 -14.38 -1.28 -3.78
CA GLY A 74 -13.23 -0.43 -4.07
C GLY A 74 -11.87 -1.08 -3.77
N THR A 75 -10.83 -0.30 -3.93
CA THR A 75 -9.45 -0.69 -3.61
C THR A 75 -8.84 0.35 -2.70
N PHE A 76 -8.20 -0.07 -1.63
CA PHE A 76 -7.45 0.83 -0.76
C PHE A 76 -5.95 0.50 -0.74
N ASN A 77 -5.14 1.49 -0.40
CA ASN A 77 -3.70 1.34 -0.21
C ASN A 77 -3.33 1.55 1.26
N LEU A 78 -2.30 0.84 1.71
CA LEU A 78 -1.57 1.16 2.93
C LEU A 78 -0.34 1.99 2.57
N HIS A 79 -0.28 3.22 3.04
CA HIS A 79 0.84 4.14 2.85
C HIS A 79 1.57 4.40 4.17
N ALA A 80 2.91 4.40 4.12
CA ALA A 80 3.74 4.49 5.31
C ALA A 80 4.07 5.94 5.69
N SER A 81 3.05 6.80 5.75
CA SER A 81 3.12 8.15 6.31
C SER A 81 1.75 8.58 6.86
N LEU A 82 1.72 9.74 7.52
CA LEU A 82 0.50 10.44 7.86
C LEU A 82 0.09 11.33 6.67
N LEU A 83 -0.70 10.78 5.73
CA LEU A 83 -1.21 11.59 4.62
C LEU A 83 -1.97 12.82 5.12
N PRO A 84 -1.84 13.97 4.46
CA PRO A 84 -1.28 14.21 3.13
C PRO A 84 0.24 14.39 3.08
N GLN A 85 0.96 14.33 4.20
CA GLN A 85 2.42 14.44 4.22
C GLN A 85 3.09 13.20 3.62
N TYR A 86 4.22 13.41 2.97
CA TYR A 86 5.06 12.33 2.44
C TYR A 86 4.35 11.42 1.41
N ARG A 87 3.52 12.02 0.53
CA ARG A 87 3.05 11.33 -0.68
C ARG A 87 4.22 10.96 -1.56
N GLY A 88 4.25 9.72 -2.09
CA GLY A 88 5.28 9.27 -3.01
C GLY A 88 5.94 7.95 -2.64
N ALA A 89 7.16 7.72 -3.15
CA ALA A 89 7.77 6.40 -3.22
C ALA A 89 8.57 5.97 -1.97
N ALA A 90 9.06 6.94 -1.16
CA ALA A 90 9.98 6.66 -0.05
C ALA A 90 9.59 7.39 1.26
N PRO A 91 8.32 7.29 1.74
CA PRO A 91 7.82 8.07 2.86
C PRO A 91 8.60 7.85 4.16
N ILE A 92 8.99 6.61 4.47
CA ILE A 92 9.75 6.26 5.68
C ILE A 92 11.12 6.96 5.68
N ASN A 93 11.82 6.88 4.55
CA ASN A 93 13.14 7.48 4.41
C ASN A 93 13.08 8.99 4.60
N TRP A 94 12.15 9.65 3.94
CA TRP A 94 12.05 11.10 4.00
C TRP A 94 11.60 11.61 5.37
N ALA A 95 10.75 10.90 6.09
CA ALA A 95 10.42 11.26 7.47
C ALA A 95 11.66 11.23 8.37
N VAL A 96 12.50 10.21 8.24
CA VAL A 96 13.77 10.10 9.01
C VAL A 96 14.80 11.15 8.56
N ILE A 97 14.98 11.34 7.24
CA ILE A 97 15.93 12.34 6.68
C ILE A 97 15.57 13.76 7.16
N ASN A 98 14.28 14.08 7.17
CA ASN A 98 13.81 15.42 7.59
C ASN A 98 13.81 15.60 9.11
N GLY A 99 14.19 14.59 9.88
CA GLY A 99 14.26 14.69 11.35
C GLY A 99 12.87 14.80 12.01
N GLU A 100 11.85 14.20 11.40
CA GLU A 100 10.52 14.16 12.00
C GLU A 100 10.56 13.42 13.34
N THR A 101 9.74 13.86 14.30
CA THR A 101 9.58 13.20 15.60
C THR A 101 8.40 12.23 15.61
N GLU A 102 7.60 12.23 14.54
CA GLU A 102 6.42 11.40 14.39
C GLU A 102 6.19 11.10 12.89
N THR A 103 5.75 9.90 12.62
CA THR A 103 5.20 9.49 11.32
C THR A 103 3.97 8.60 11.55
N GLY A 104 3.61 7.74 10.61
CA GLY A 104 2.52 6.81 10.81
C GLY A 104 2.20 5.99 9.58
N VAL A 105 1.03 5.39 9.61
CA VAL A 105 0.47 4.63 8.51
C VAL A 105 -0.94 5.13 8.20
N THR A 106 -1.28 5.16 6.93
CA THR A 106 -2.59 5.59 6.43
C THR A 106 -3.18 4.55 5.50
N THR A 107 -4.45 4.17 5.71
CA THR A 107 -5.24 3.49 4.70
C THR A 107 -6.13 4.50 3.98
N PHE A 108 -6.16 4.46 2.63
CA PHE A 108 -6.94 5.38 1.81
C PHE A 108 -7.45 4.69 0.55
N LEU A 109 -8.60 5.10 0.04
CA LEU A 109 -9.16 4.60 -1.21
C LEU A 109 -8.34 5.09 -2.40
N LEU A 110 -8.13 4.21 -3.39
CA LEU A 110 -7.44 4.61 -4.62
C LEU A 110 -8.34 5.49 -5.48
N ASN A 111 -7.70 6.46 -6.14
CA ASN A 111 -8.27 7.26 -7.21
C ASN A 111 -7.22 7.45 -8.33
N HIS A 112 -7.47 8.37 -9.26
CA HIS A 112 -6.56 8.64 -10.38
C HIS A 112 -5.28 9.39 -9.99
N GLU A 113 -5.26 10.02 -8.80
CA GLU A 113 -4.12 10.80 -8.32
C GLU A 113 -3.28 10.01 -7.32
N ILE A 114 -1.96 10.16 -7.41
CA ILE A 114 -1.03 9.42 -6.55
C ILE A 114 -1.22 9.89 -5.09
N ASP A 115 -1.55 8.93 -4.21
CA ASP A 115 -1.70 9.10 -2.76
C ASP A 115 -2.66 10.23 -2.32
N LYS A 116 -3.61 10.61 -3.19
CA LYS A 116 -4.60 11.67 -2.92
C LYS A 116 -6.03 11.18 -2.69
N GLY A 117 -6.25 9.88 -2.65
CA GLY A 117 -7.58 9.32 -2.40
C GLY A 117 -8.07 9.54 -0.97
N ALA A 118 -9.36 9.31 -0.75
CA ALA A 118 -10.01 9.56 0.54
C ALA A 118 -9.45 8.68 1.66
N ILE A 119 -9.01 9.28 2.76
CA ILE A 119 -8.42 8.61 3.92
C ILE A 119 -9.50 7.85 4.68
N ILE A 120 -9.26 6.55 4.94
CA ILE A 120 -10.14 5.70 5.73
C ILE A 120 -9.73 5.74 7.21
N ALA A 121 -8.44 5.56 7.49
CA ALA A 121 -7.90 5.57 8.84
C ALA A 121 -6.40 5.87 8.86
N GLN A 122 -5.94 6.37 10.01
CA GLN A 122 -4.53 6.66 10.26
C GLN A 122 -4.12 6.21 11.65
N VAL A 123 -2.87 5.79 11.79
CA VAL A 123 -2.25 5.52 13.09
C VAL A 123 -0.91 6.24 13.16
N ARG A 124 -0.70 7.02 14.22
CA ARG A 124 0.54 7.74 14.50
C ARG A 124 1.57 6.82 15.15
N VAL A 125 2.82 7.00 14.77
CA VAL A 125 3.97 6.25 15.31
C VAL A 125 5.10 7.23 15.62
N PRO A 126 5.59 7.30 16.86
CA PRO A 126 6.71 8.17 17.22
C PRO A 126 8.01 7.69 16.57
N ILE A 127 8.84 8.65 16.19
CA ILE A 127 10.22 8.44 15.76
C ILE A 127 11.10 8.85 16.95
N LEU A 128 11.79 7.89 17.56
CA LEU A 128 12.68 8.11 18.69
C LEU A 128 14.08 8.53 18.21
N PRO A 129 14.88 9.20 19.03
CA PRO A 129 16.23 9.63 18.65
C PRO A 129 17.15 8.50 18.17
N GLU A 130 16.94 7.29 18.63
CA GLU A 130 17.70 6.09 18.25
C GLU A 130 17.16 5.40 16.99
N ASP A 131 16.01 5.84 16.48
CA ASP A 131 15.40 5.21 15.30
C ASP A 131 16.15 5.56 14.01
N ASN A 132 16.17 4.59 13.13
CA ASN A 132 16.65 4.71 11.77
C ASN A 132 15.59 4.17 10.80
N VAL A 133 15.85 4.23 9.50
CA VAL A 133 14.90 3.76 8.46
C VAL A 133 14.50 2.29 8.67
N GLY A 134 15.44 1.42 9.08
CA GLY A 134 15.17 -0.01 9.32
C GLY A 134 14.25 -0.23 10.52
N THR A 135 14.54 0.38 11.66
CA THR A 135 13.67 0.27 12.85
C THR A 135 12.30 0.86 12.62
N MET A 136 12.21 1.97 11.88
CA MET A 136 10.94 2.56 11.50
C MET A 136 10.15 1.70 10.53
N TYR A 137 10.83 1.04 9.58
CA TYR A 137 10.18 0.07 8.70
C TYR A 137 9.47 -1.03 9.50
N ASP A 138 10.15 -1.63 10.48
CA ASP A 138 9.59 -2.70 11.31
C ASP A 138 8.38 -2.19 12.14
N LYS A 139 8.51 -1.03 12.79
CA LYS A 139 7.42 -0.41 13.55
C LYS A 139 6.18 -0.16 12.68
N LEU A 140 6.39 0.43 11.50
CA LEU A 140 5.30 0.76 10.57
C LEU A 140 4.70 -0.48 9.91
N MET A 141 5.48 -1.53 9.67
CA MET A 141 5.00 -2.81 9.17
C MET A 141 4.01 -3.45 10.17
N HIS A 142 4.37 -3.55 11.44
CA HIS A 142 3.50 -4.10 12.47
C HIS A 142 2.23 -3.27 12.68
N THR A 143 2.38 -1.94 12.76
CA THR A 143 1.24 -1.02 12.90
C THR A 143 0.34 -1.07 11.67
N GLY A 144 0.93 -1.12 10.48
CA GLY A 144 0.21 -1.20 9.21
C GLY A 144 -0.59 -2.49 9.05
N THR A 145 -0.02 -3.63 9.47
CA THR A 145 -0.72 -4.93 9.45
C THR A 145 -2.01 -4.86 10.29
N ALA A 146 -1.92 -4.34 11.51
CA ALA A 146 -3.08 -4.18 12.37
C ALA A 146 -4.10 -3.20 11.78
N LEU A 147 -3.65 -2.11 11.16
CA LEU A 147 -4.53 -1.13 10.53
C LEU A 147 -5.24 -1.70 9.31
N VAL A 148 -4.54 -2.45 8.45
CA VAL A 148 -5.14 -3.10 7.26
C VAL A 148 -6.26 -4.05 7.68
N THR A 149 -6.03 -4.91 8.67
CA THR A 149 -7.05 -5.85 9.17
C THR A 149 -8.30 -5.11 9.64
N LYS A 150 -8.13 -4.08 10.49
CA LYS A 150 -9.25 -3.24 10.96
C LYS A 150 -9.96 -2.52 9.82
N THR A 151 -9.23 -2.07 8.82
CA THR A 151 -9.80 -1.39 7.64
C THR A 151 -10.67 -2.35 6.83
N VAL A 152 -10.22 -3.59 6.63
CA VAL A 152 -11.01 -4.64 5.96
C VAL A 152 -12.32 -4.91 6.71
N ASP A 153 -12.25 -5.10 8.03
CA ASP A 153 -13.43 -5.37 8.87
C ASP A 153 -14.44 -4.22 8.77
N ARG A 154 -13.99 -2.98 8.85
CA ARG A 154 -14.85 -1.79 8.74
C ARG A 154 -15.47 -1.63 7.37
N ILE A 155 -14.70 -1.86 6.28
CA ILE A 155 -15.25 -1.84 4.91
C ILE A 155 -16.29 -2.93 4.74
N ALA A 156 -16.02 -4.15 5.21
CA ALA A 156 -16.95 -5.27 5.12
C ALA A 156 -18.27 -5.01 5.89
N ALA A 157 -18.17 -4.33 7.04
CA ALA A 157 -19.32 -3.91 7.83
C ALA A 157 -20.07 -2.69 7.26
N GLY A 158 -19.52 -2.01 6.24
CA GLY A 158 -20.06 -0.72 5.74
C GLY A 158 -19.87 0.45 6.72
N ASP A 159 -18.99 0.31 7.70
CA ASP A 159 -18.68 1.29 8.74
C ASP A 159 -17.41 2.08 8.41
N ILE A 160 -17.39 2.75 7.28
CA ILE A 160 -16.32 3.70 6.90
C ILE A 160 -16.91 5.06 6.56
N GLN A 161 -16.20 6.10 6.95
CA GLN A 161 -16.46 7.49 6.56
C GLN A 161 -15.16 8.07 5.99
N PRO A 162 -14.84 7.78 4.72
CA PRO A 162 -13.61 8.26 4.11
C PRO A 162 -13.58 9.79 4.07
N MET A 163 -12.43 10.36 4.44
CA MET A 163 -12.20 11.80 4.46
C MET A 163 -11.38 12.23 3.25
N GLU A 164 -11.95 13.10 2.42
CA GLU A 164 -11.25 13.63 1.26
C GLU A 164 -10.04 14.48 1.66
N GLN A 165 -8.96 14.36 0.89
CA GLN A 165 -7.77 15.17 1.05
C GLN A 165 -7.88 16.51 0.29
N THR A 166 -8.91 17.31 0.59
CA THR A 166 -9.21 18.59 -0.08
C THR A 166 -8.88 19.79 0.81
N GLY A 167 -8.73 20.97 0.21
CA GLY A 167 -8.48 22.23 0.94
C GLY A 167 -7.10 22.30 1.59
N ILE A 168 -6.15 21.52 1.11
CA ILE A 168 -4.79 21.42 1.64
C ILE A 168 -3.89 22.40 0.90
N ASP A 169 -3.12 23.20 1.64
CA ASP A 169 -2.05 24.01 1.07
C ASP A 169 -0.87 23.09 0.70
N GLU A 170 -0.78 22.74 -0.58
CA GLU A 170 0.27 21.83 -1.07
C GLU A 170 1.69 22.38 -0.89
N SER A 171 1.87 23.70 -0.71
CA SER A 171 3.18 24.29 -0.44
C SER A 171 3.75 23.91 0.93
N ARG A 172 2.91 23.40 1.84
CA ARG A 172 3.26 22.95 3.18
C ARG A 172 3.48 21.43 3.26
N LEU A 173 3.33 20.74 2.14
CA LEU A 173 3.50 19.29 2.11
C LEU A 173 4.95 18.92 1.77
N HIS A 174 5.46 17.94 2.49
CA HIS A 174 6.75 17.33 2.20
C HIS A 174 6.50 16.13 1.25
N PRO A 175 7.02 16.16 0.00
CA PRO A 175 6.93 15.01 -0.89
C PRO A 175 7.93 13.92 -0.48
N ALA A 176 7.65 12.69 -0.89
CA ALA A 176 8.54 11.55 -0.67
C ALA A 176 8.98 10.91 -2.00
N PRO A 177 9.79 11.60 -2.81
CA PRO A 177 10.27 11.06 -4.06
C PRO A 177 11.14 9.82 -3.85
N LYS A 178 11.36 9.07 -4.93
CA LYS A 178 12.26 7.91 -4.91
C LYS A 178 13.69 8.35 -4.58
N ILE A 179 14.35 7.62 -3.71
CA ILE A 179 15.78 7.73 -3.37
C ILE A 179 16.60 6.83 -4.28
#